data_4026d55a170a5b26e2c49332f28945fb
#
_entry.id   4026d55a170a5b26e2c49332f28945fb
#
_cell.length_a   1.000
_cell.length_b   1.000
_cell.length_c   1.000
_cell.angle_alpha   90.00
_cell.angle_beta   90.00
_cell.angle_gamma   90.00
#
_symmetry.space_group_name_H-M   'P 1'
#
loop_
_entity.id
_entity.type
_entity.pdbx_description
1 polymer ?
#
loop_
_entity_poly.entity_id
_entity_poly.type
_entity_poly.pdbx_seq_one_letter_code
_entity_poly.pdbx_strand_id
1 'polypeptide(L)'
;MADQSTPEATSENALSGEAVSQKPSSVSQKSSSGGVFSRRRLLGTAGATGLALGAAGGAAGYAAAPSTDKAAPLTSLGADTVMFHGKHQPGITTALQARGHLVAFDLAAGAGRKEAAALLRRWSTTAQRLMAGEAATQDDTDVARDAGPSSLTVTFGFGNSFFARTGLEKQRPVALDPLPDFSSDHLDKTRSNGDLWVQIGANDALVAFHALRTLQKDAGSAARVRWQMNGFNRSPGATA
;
A
#
# COMPACT_ATOMS: atom_id res chain seq x y z
N MET A 1 -58.26 -6.70 35.67
CA MET A 1 -57.68 -7.47 36.78
C MET A 1 -56.20 -7.39 36.49
N ALA A 2 -55.50 -6.39 37.04
CA ALA A 2 -54.85 -6.37 38.37
C ALA A 2 -53.55 -7.25 38.27
N ASP A 3 -52.35 -6.86 38.56
CA ASP A 3 -51.82 -5.85 39.47
C ASP A 3 -50.31 -5.84 39.34
N GLN A 4 -49.65 -4.68 39.26
CA GLN A 4 -48.60 -4.13 40.12
C GLN A 4 -47.52 -5.12 40.65
N SER A 5 -46.24 -4.83 40.50
CA SER A 5 -45.49 -3.98 41.43
C SER A 5 -43.99 -3.97 41.10
N THR A 6 -43.42 -2.78 40.99
CA THR A 6 -42.02 -2.46 41.26
C THR A 6 -41.76 -2.56 42.78
N PRO A 7 -40.50 -2.75 43.27
CA PRO A 7 -39.86 -1.57 43.84
C PRO A 7 -38.36 -1.37 43.56
N GLU A 8 -38.03 -0.09 43.65
CA GLU A 8 -36.70 0.52 43.87
C GLU A 8 -35.95 -0.08 45.07
N ALA A 9 -34.63 0.00 44.99
CA ALA A 9 -33.78 0.26 46.16
C ALA A 9 -32.49 0.94 45.78
N THR A 10 -32.43 2.20 46.11
CA THR A 10 -31.31 3.11 46.28
C THR A 10 -30.29 2.55 47.27
N SER A 11 -28.97 2.75 47.00
CA SER A 11 -28.00 2.87 48.07
C SER A 11 -26.80 3.74 47.59
N GLU A 12 -26.84 4.99 48.02
CA GLU A 12 -25.66 5.86 48.14
C GLU A 12 -24.68 5.26 49.14
N ASN A 13 -23.41 5.38 48.84
CA ASN A 13 -22.41 5.49 49.89
C ASN A 13 -21.26 6.40 49.45
N ALA A 14 -21.31 7.63 49.91
CA ALA A 14 -20.25 8.61 49.91
C ALA A 14 -19.28 8.30 51.07
N LEU A 15 -17.99 8.25 50.78
CA LEU A 15 -16.96 8.42 51.82
C LEU A 15 -15.89 9.35 51.30
N SER A 16 -15.83 10.49 51.92
CA SER A 16 -14.80 11.50 51.92
C SER A 16 -13.50 10.96 52.52
N GLY A 17 -12.37 11.35 52.01
CA GLY A 17 -11.07 11.05 52.60
C GLY A 17 -9.97 11.96 52.00
N GLU A 18 -9.81 13.07 52.65
CA GLU A 18 -8.65 13.88 52.99
C GLU A 18 -7.44 13.92 52.05
N ALA A 19 -7.17 15.14 51.60
CA ALA A 19 -5.96 15.62 51.01
C ALA A 19 -4.85 15.72 52.08
N VAL A 20 -3.76 15.01 51.89
CA VAL A 20 -2.49 15.25 52.59
C VAL A 20 -1.53 15.91 51.61
N SER A 21 -1.34 17.20 51.83
CA SER A 21 -0.28 18.02 51.27
C SER A 21 1.09 17.62 51.87
N GLN A 22 1.98 17.06 51.05
CA GLN A 22 3.41 16.98 51.42
C GLN A 22 4.24 17.68 50.34
N LYS A 23 4.86 18.76 50.80
CA LYS A 23 5.88 19.56 50.12
C LYS A 23 7.20 18.80 50.11
N PRO A 24 7.87 18.56 48.97
CA PRO A 24 9.23 18.03 49.01
C PRO A 24 10.25 19.17 49.18
N SER A 25 11.11 18.99 50.13
CA SER A 25 12.30 19.77 50.45
C SER A 25 13.29 19.75 49.26
N SER A 26 13.81 20.92 48.98
CA SER A 26 14.92 21.17 48.05
C SER A 26 16.22 20.48 48.47
N VAL A 27 16.68 19.52 47.66
CA VAL A 27 18.05 19.05 47.68
C VAL A 27 18.73 19.58 46.41
N SER A 28 19.66 20.52 46.65
CA SER A 28 20.58 21.06 45.67
C SER A 28 21.56 19.95 45.23
N GLN A 29 21.42 19.44 44.03
CA GLN A 29 22.43 18.63 43.38
C GLN A 29 23.19 19.44 42.34
N LYS A 30 24.48 19.59 42.59
CA LYS A 30 25.48 20.14 41.67
C LYS A 30 25.41 19.43 40.32
N SER A 31 25.12 20.16 39.27
CA SER A 31 25.22 19.70 37.90
C SER A 31 26.67 19.50 37.49
N SER A 32 27.13 18.28 37.38
CA SER A 32 28.30 17.93 36.57
C SER A 32 27.86 17.95 35.08
N SER A 33 28.47 18.84 34.32
CA SER A 33 28.29 18.94 32.86
C SER A 33 28.88 17.71 32.18
N GLY A 34 28.06 16.68 32.00
CA GLY A 34 28.35 15.57 31.09
C GLY A 34 28.03 16.01 29.65
N GLY A 35 29.08 16.24 28.88
CA GLY A 35 28.93 16.60 27.47
C GLY A 35 28.20 15.50 26.69
N VAL A 36 27.05 15.86 26.11
CA VAL A 36 26.30 15.01 25.19
C VAL A 36 27.13 14.90 23.90
N PHE A 37 27.83 13.79 23.73
CA PHE A 37 28.53 13.50 22.48
C PHE A 37 27.47 13.20 21.39
N SER A 38 27.22 14.17 20.53
CA SER A 38 26.41 13.98 19.35
C SER A 38 27.09 12.98 18.39
N ARG A 39 26.34 11.95 17.93
CA ARG A 39 26.81 10.96 16.95
C ARG A 39 27.37 11.58 15.66
N ARG A 40 26.96 12.80 15.32
CA ARG A 40 27.52 13.57 14.21
C ARG A 40 28.94 14.06 14.42
N ARG A 41 29.38 14.27 15.66
CA ARG A 41 30.78 14.67 15.96
C ARG A 41 31.74 13.49 15.99
N LEU A 42 31.26 12.27 16.28
CA LEU A 42 32.10 11.07 16.26
C LEU A 42 32.56 10.69 14.85
N LEU A 43 31.72 10.95 13.83
CA LEU A 43 32.07 10.68 12.44
C LEU A 43 33.00 11.74 11.83
N GLY A 44 33.06 12.93 12.42
CA GLY A 44 33.93 14.03 11.93
C GLY A 44 35.40 13.96 12.41
N THR A 45 35.64 13.28 13.52
CA THR A 45 37.01 13.21 14.13
C THR A 45 37.82 11.97 13.71
N ALA A 46 37.14 10.92 13.21
CA ALA A 46 37.84 9.74 12.67
C ALA A 46 38.39 9.95 11.24
N GLY A 47 37.96 10.99 10.54
CA GLY A 47 38.39 11.29 9.15
C GLY A 47 39.67 12.15 9.07
N ALA A 48 40.08 12.83 10.13
CA ALA A 48 41.15 13.83 10.03
C ALA A 48 42.55 13.28 10.37
N THR A 49 42.68 12.14 11.01
CA THR A 49 43.98 11.54 11.37
C THR A 49 44.44 10.42 10.45
N GLY A 50 43.61 9.98 9.49
CA GLY A 50 43.94 8.95 8.50
C GLY A 50 44.58 9.46 7.20
N LEU A 51 44.60 10.78 6.99
CA LEU A 51 45.04 11.37 5.71
C LEU A 51 46.52 11.74 5.60
N ALA A 52 47.31 11.58 6.69
CA ALA A 52 48.70 12.00 6.69
C ALA A 52 49.71 10.89 6.34
N LEU A 53 49.33 9.62 6.27
CA LEU A 53 50.24 8.51 5.93
C LEU A 53 49.84 7.69 4.70
N GLY A 54 48.74 8.06 4.01
CA GLY A 54 48.23 7.36 2.81
C GLY A 54 48.45 8.07 1.50
N ALA A 55 49.09 9.25 1.45
CA ALA A 55 49.14 10.08 0.26
C ALA A 55 50.17 9.63 -0.82
N ALA A 56 51.05 8.68 -0.51
CA ALA A 56 52.02 8.19 -1.50
C ALA A 56 51.69 6.84 -2.12
N GLY A 57 50.71 6.08 -1.61
CA GLY A 57 50.37 4.76 -2.15
C GLY A 57 48.96 4.66 -2.80
N GLY A 58 48.12 5.67 -2.62
CA GLY A 58 46.72 5.60 -3.02
C GLY A 58 46.39 6.13 -4.42
N ALA A 59 47.25 6.92 -5.01
CA ALA A 59 46.95 7.56 -6.32
C ALA A 59 47.01 6.61 -7.51
N ALA A 60 47.76 5.51 -7.42
CA ALA A 60 47.90 4.55 -8.52
C ALA A 60 46.83 3.42 -8.48
N GLY A 61 46.19 3.17 -7.33
CA GLY A 61 45.17 2.14 -7.19
C GLY A 61 43.76 2.60 -7.60
N TYR A 62 43.50 3.89 -7.53
CA TYR A 62 42.17 4.45 -7.87
C TYR A 62 41.90 4.59 -9.34
N ALA A 63 42.97 4.62 -10.20
CA ALA A 63 42.84 4.77 -11.64
C ALA A 63 42.54 3.46 -12.38
N ALA A 64 42.57 2.30 -11.68
CA ALA A 64 42.34 1.00 -12.30
C ALA A 64 41.12 0.26 -11.72
N ALA A 65 40.33 0.89 -10.85
CA ALA A 65 39.03 0.34 -10.50
C ALA A 65 38.08 0.51 -11.70
N PRO A 66 37.49 -0.57 -12.25
CA PRO A 66 36.46 -0.41 -13.26
C PRO A 66 35.40 0.50 -12.67
N SER A 67 34.98 1.52 -13.44
CA SER A 67 33.87 2.37 -13.07
C SER A 67 32.69 1.46 -12.77
N THR A 68 32.44 1.21 -11.48
CA THR A 68 31.16 0.63 -11.06
C THR A 68 30.13 1.61 -11.56
N ASP A 69 29.30 1.17 -12.51
CA ASP A 69 28.11 1.89 -12.92
C ASP A 69 27.48 2.41 -11.63
N LYS A 70 27.35 3.73 -11.55
CA LYS A 70 26.79 4.37 -10.36
C LYS A 70 25.44 3.70 -10.12
N ALA A 71 25.37 2.83 -9.13
CA ALA A 71 24.09 2.31 -8.69
C ALA A 71 23.17 3.52 -8.51
N ALA A 72 22.07 3.56 -9.24
CA ALA A 72 21.12 4.64 -9.13
C ALA A 72 20.82 4.85 -7.64
N PRO A 73 20.80 6.08 -7.15
CA PRO A 73 20.49 6.31 -5.74
C PRO A 73 19.21 5.57 -5.38
N LEU A 74 19.19 4.81 -4.28
CA LEU A 74 17.99 4.08 -3.81
C LEU A 74 16.75 4.97 -3.72
N THR A 75 16.93 6.28 -3.60
CA THR A 75 15.89 7.30 -3.64
C THR A 75 15.18 7.45 -4.99
N SER A 76 15.73 6.91 -6.08
CA SER A 76 15.07 6.96 -7.40
C SER A 76 13.99 5.90 -7.58
N LEU A 77 14.05 4.80 -6.87
CA LEU A 77 13.08 3.70 -6.99
C LEU A 77 11.65 4.11 -6.64
N GLY A 78 11.47 5.03 -5.68
CA GLY A 78 10.17 5.57 -5.30
C GLY A 78 9.62 6.61 -6.31
N ALA A 79 10.48 7.26 -7.08
CA ALA A 79 10.10 8.32 -8.00
C ALA A 79 9.60 7.82 -9.37
N ASP A 80 9.84 6.55 -9.70
CA ASP A 80 9.50 6.00 -11.00
C ASP A 80 7.99 5.92 -11.19
N THR A 81 7.51 6.48 -12.31
CA THR A 81 6.11 6.48 -12.71
C THR A 81 5.88 5.56 -13.90
N VAL A 82 4.70 4.95 -13.97
CA VAL A 82 4.20 4.26 -15.16
C VAL A 82 3.03 5.05 -15.73
N MET A 83 3.03 5.30 -17.03
CA MET A 83 1.95 6.03 -17.69
C MET A 83 0.64 5.26 -17.58
N PHE A 84 -0.43 5.94 -17.15
CA PHE A 84 -1.77 5.34 -17.06
C PHE A 84 -2.34 5.01 -18.44
N HIS A 85 -2.14 5.89 -19.40
CA HIS A 85 -2.61 5.72 -20.79
C HIS A 85 -1.50 5.14 -21.67
N GLY A 86 -1.86 4.20 -22.54
CA GLY A 86 -0.93 3.58 -23.47
C GLY A 86 -1.63 2.61 -24.42
N LYS A 87 -0.84 1.90 -25.24
CA LYS A 87 -1.35 0.85 -26.11
C LYS A 87 -1.99 -0.30 -25.34
N HIS A 88 -1.46 -0.61 -24.17
CA HIS A 88 -1.96 -1.61 -23.22
C HIS A 88 -2.20 -0.93 -21.88
N GLN A 89 -3.06 -1.51 -21.05
CA GLN A 89 -3.18 -1.08 -19.66
C GLN A 89 -1.83 -1.26 -18.94
N PRO A 90 -1.50 -0.36 -18.00
CA PRO A 90 -0.33 -0.53 -17.14
C PRO A 90 -0.43 -1.85 -16.37
N GLY A 91 0.69 -2.54 -16.22
CA GLY A 91 0.74 -3.88 -15.61
C GLY A 91 0.67 -5.04 -16.61
N ILE A 92 0.31 -4.81 -17.89
CA ILE A 92 0.30 -5.87 -18.92
C ILE A 92 1.70 -6.12 -19.48
N THR A 93 2.39 -5.06 -19.89
CA THR A 93 3.75 -5.13 -20.48
C THR A 93 4.80 -4.40 -19.63
N THR A 94 4.41 -3.94 -18.44
CA THR A 94 5.31 -3.28 -17.50
C THR A 94 6.30 -4.29 -16.93
N ALA A 95 7.53 -3.87 -16.67
CA ALA A 95 8.51 -4.68 -15.97
C ALA A 95 7.94 -5.18 -14.62
N LEU A 96 8.39 -6.36 -14.20
CA LEU A 96 7.92 -6.96 -12.95
C LEU A 96 8.21 -6.07 -11.75
N GLN A 97 7.18 -5.79 -10.98
CA GLN A 97 7.29 -5.06 -9.72
C GLN A 97 7.48 -6.01 -8.54
N ALA A 98 8.04 -5.48 -7.45
CA ALA A 98 8.36 -6.27 -6.27
C ALA A 98 7.13 -6.77 -5.51
N ARG A 99 6.01 -6.05 -5.59
CA ARG A 99 4.77 -6.34 -4.86
C ARG A 99 3.57 -6.37 -5.80
N GLY A 100 2.64 -7.27 -5.52
CA GLY A 100 1.41 -7.39 -6.30
C GLY A 100 0.21 -7.76 -5.44
N HIS A 101 -0.94 -7.25 -5.84
CA HIS A 101 -2.23 -7.68 -5.32
C HIS A 101 -3.16 -7.98 -6.50
N LEU A 102 -3.88 -9.06 -6.40
CA LEU A 102 -4.98 -9.40 -7.30
C LEU A 102 -6.26 -9.47 -6.47
N VAL A 103 -7.28 -8.73 -6.87
CA VAL A 103 -8.56 -8.71 -6.18
C VAL A 103 -9.70 -8.85 -7.16
N ALA A 104 -10.60 -9.77 -6.90
CA ALA A 104 -11.83 -9.97 -7.66
C ALA A 104 -13.02 -9.37 -6.93
N PHE A 105 -13.97 -8.86 -7.71
CA PHE A 105 -15.18 -8.23 -7.20
C PHE A 105 -16.40 -8.84 -7.85
N ASP A 106 -17.48 -8.95 -7.07
CA ASP A 106 -18.83 -9.16 -7.56
C ASP A 106 -19.57 -7.82 -7.57
N LEU A 107 -20.24 -7.50 -8.66
CA LEU A 107 -21.18 -6.39 -8.70
C LEU A 107 -22.28 -6.60 -7.65
N ALA A 108 -22.75 -5.55 -7.04
CA ALA A 108 -23.83 -5.61 -6.06
C ALA A 108 -25.12 -6.17 -6.68
N ALA A 109 -26.00 -6.72 -5.84
CA ALA A 109 -27.31 -7.16 -6.30
C ALA A 109 -28.06 -5.97 -6.92
N GLY A 110 -28.58 -6.15 -8.13
CA GLY A 110 -29.28 -5.09 -8.87
C GLY A 110 -28.36 -4.08 -9.57
N ALA A 111 -27.05 -4.12 -9.37
CA ALA A 111 -26.12 -3.31 -10.14
C ALA A 111 -26.03 -3.84 -11.60
N GLY A 112 -26.25 -2.93 -12.53
CA GLY A 112 -26.18 -3.22 -13.97
C GLY A 112 -25.10 -2.38 -14.67
N ARG A 113 -25.31 -2.18 -15.97
CA ARG A 113 -24.36 -1.46 -16.83
C ARG A 113 -24.07 -0.03 -16.35
N LYS A 114 -25.06 0.69 -15.85
CA LYS A 114 -24.90 2.09 -15.39
C LYS A 114 -23.99 2.17 -14.18
N GLU A 115 -24.24 1.34 -13.19
CA GLU A 115 -23.48 1.27 -11.94
C GLU A 115 -22.05 0.78 -12.21
N ALA A 116 -21.89 -0.24 -13.04
CA ALA A 116 -20.58 -0.74 -13.47
C ALA A 116 -19.77 0.34 -14.20
N ALA A 117 -20.40 1.07 -15.14
CA ALA A 117 -19.74 2.15 -15.85
C ALA A 117 -19.35 3.32 -14.91
N ALA A 118 -20.17 3.65 -13.92
CA ALA A 118 -19.85 4.67 -12.93
C ALA A 118 -18.68 4.24 -12.04
N LEU A 119 -18.65 2.98 -11.61
CA LEU A 119 -17.56 2.40 -10.84
C LEU A 119 -16.24 2.44 -11.61
N LEU A 120 -16.23 1.96 -12.86
CA LEU A 120 -15.04 1.92 -13.72
C LEU A 120 -14.47 3.32 -13.98
N ARG A 121 -15.34 4.33 -14.20
CA ARG A 121 -14.89 5.73 -14.32
C ARG A 121 -14.20 6.21 -13.04
N ARG A 122 -14.81 5.97 -11.89
CA ARG A 122 -14.24 6.34 -10.59
C ARG A 122 -12.89 5.66 -10.38
N TRP A 123 -12.81 4.34 -10.58
CA TRP A 123 -11.56 3.58 -10.46
C TRP A 123 -10.49 4.08 -11.42
N SER A 124 -10.84 4.40 -12.68
CA SER A 124 -9.88 4.95 -13.65
C SER A 124 -9.31 6.29 -13.20
N THR A 125 -10.15 7.18 -12.68
CA THR A 125 -9.71 8.48 -12.15
C THR A 125 -8.78 8.30 -10.94
N THR A 126 -9.17 7.46 -10.00
CA THR A 126 -8.37 7.14 -8.81
C THR A 126 -7.02 6.52 -9.18
N ALA A 127 -7.04 5.51 -10.06
CA ALA A 127 -5.82 4.83 -10.50
C ALA A 127 -4.85 5.79 -11.21
N GLN A 128 -5.37 6.65 -12.08
CA GLN A 128 -4.55 7.65 -12.78
C GLN A 128 -3.82 8.59 -11.80
N ARG A 129 -4.51 9.07 -10.77
CA ARG A 129 -3.92 9.94 -9.76
C ARG A 129 -2.88 9.21 -8.90
N LEU A 130 -3.22 8.04 -8.39
CA LEU A 130 -2.31 7.24 -7.58
C LEU A 130 -1.03 6.87 -8.37
N MET A 131 -1.16 6.49 -9.65
CA MET A 131 -0.01 6.17 -10.50
C MET A 131 0.87 7.38 -10.81
N ALA A 132 0.31 8.59 -10.73
CA ALA A 132 1.09 9.83 -10.81
C ALA A 132 1.75 10.23 -9.48
N GLY A 133 1.52 9.48 -8.38
CA GLY A 133 1.99 9.82 -7.05
C GLY A 133 1.16 10.92 -6.37
N GLU A 134 -0.06 11.14 -6.85
CA GLU A 134 -0.99 12.13 -6.30
C GLU A 134 -1.95 11.48 -5.31
N ALA A 135 -2.50 12.28 -4.39
CA ALA A 135 -3.58 11.83 -3.51
C ALA A 135 -4.80 11.37 -4.33
N ALA A 136 -5.39 10.24 -3.99
CA ALA A 136 -6.55 9.69 -4.70
C ALA A 136 -7.77 10.63 -4.63
N THR A 137 -8.02 11.20 -3.44
CA THR A 137 -9.11 12.13 -3.14
C THR A 137 -8.62 13.20 -2.15
N GLN A 138 -9.45 14.20 -1.86
CA GLN A 138 -9.12 15.19 -0.81
C GLN A 138 -9.06 14.56 0.60
N ASP A 139 -9.77 13.46 0.82
CA ASP A 139 -9.79 12.71 2.09
C ASP A 139 -8.81 11.52 2.07
N ASP A 140 -7.78 11.58 1.23
CA ASP A 140 -6.72 10.59 1.21
C ASP A 140 -5.95 10.63 2.54
N THR A 141 -5.57 9.47 3.03
CA THR A 141 -4.79 9.37 4.28
C THR A 141 -3.33 9.80 4.11
N ASP A 142 -2.89 10.07 2.88
CA ASP A 142 -1.52 10.41 2.51
C ASP A 142 -0.45 9.41 3.00
N VAL A 143 -0.89 8.22 3.42
CA VAL A 143 -0.02 7.21 4.07
C VAL A 143 1.12 6.73 3.18
N ALA A 144 0.93 6.79 1.85
CA ALA A 144 1.93 6.37 0.86
C ALA A 144 2.60 7.56 0.15
N ARG A 145 2.32 8.80 0.56
CA ARG A 145 2.78 10.01 -0.12
C ARG A 145 4.30 10.12 -0.19
N ASP A 146 4.96 9.83 0.93
CA ASP A 146 6.43 9.91 1.03
C ASP A 146 7.15 8.77 0.29
N ALA A 147 6.44 7.71 -0.06
CA ALA A 147 7.00 6.59 -0.83
C ALA A 147 7.04 6.87 -2.33
N GLY A 148 6.40 7.97 -2.80
CA GLY A 148 6.27 8.30 -4.20
C GLY A 148 5.43 7.29 -4.99
N PRO A 149 5.37 7.39 -6.32
CA PRO A 149 4.58 6.51 -7.18
C PRO A 149 5.11 5.07 -7.27
N SER A 150 6.38 4.82 -7.00
CA SER A 150 7.01 3.50 -6.89
C SER A 150 6.66 2.53 -8.03
N SER A 151 6.64 3.01 -9.26
CA SER A 151 6.21 2.28 -10.46
C SER A 151 4.83 1.65 -10.32
N LEU A 152 3.91 2.27 -9.59
CA LEU A 152 2.56 1.75 -9.40
C LEU A 152 1.86 1.50 -10.74
N THR A 153 1.23 0.35 -10.85
CA THR A 153 0.36 -0.02 -11.97
C THR A 153 -0.97 -0.51 -11.44
N VAL A 154 -2.04 -0.16 -12.14
CA VAL A 154 -3.38 -0.68 -11.89
C VAL A 154 -3.96 -1.17 -13.21
N THR A 155 -4.32 -2.46 -13.25
CA THR A 155 -4.93 -3.10 -14.41
C THR A 155 -6.34 -3.54 -14.04
N PHE A 156 -7.31 -3.23 -14.89
CA PHE A 156 -8.70 -3.65 -14.73
C PHE A 156 -9.03 -4.79 -15.67
N GLY A 157 -9.73 -5.79 -15.16
CA GLY A 157 -10.16 -6.93 -15.94
C GLY A 157 -11.64 -7.26 -15.75
N PHE A 158 -12.18 -8.01 -16.69
CA PHE A 158 -13.58 -8.40 -16.76
C PHE A 158 -13.68 -9.91 -16.70
N GLY A 159 -14.53 -10.40 -15.81
CA GLY A 159 -14.89 -11.81 -15.78
C GLY A 159 -16.03 -12.14 -16.74
N ASN A 160 -16.24 -13.40 -17.00
CA ASN A 160 -17.32 -13.87 -17.88
C ASN A 160 -18.69 -13.36 -17.40
N SER A 161 -18.97 -13.44 -16.11
CA SER A 161 -20.24 -13.05 -15.50
C SER A 161 -20.55 -11.56 -15.60
N PHE A 162 -19.55 -10.69 -15.76
CA PHE A 162 -19.72 -9.26 -15.95
C PHE A 162 -20.65 -8.95 -17.14
N PHE A 163 -20.47 -9.64 -18.23
CA PHE A 163 -21.22 -9.40 -19.46
C PHE A 163 -22.70 -9.74 -19.30
N ALA A 164 -23.01 -10.84 -18.64
CA ALA A 164 -24.39 -11.20 -18.32
C ALA A 164 -25.04 -10.19 -17.37
N ARG A 165 -24.30 -9.81 -16.30
CA ARG A 165 -24.80 -8.86 -15.30
C ARG A 165 -25.06 -7.46 -15.84
N THR A 166 -24.35 -7.07 -16.89
CA THR A 166 -24.45 -5.74 -17.50
C THR A 166 -25.28 -5.70 -18.79
N GLY A 167 -25.85 -6.85 -19.23
CA GLY A 167 -26.59 -6.96 -20.49
C GLY A 167 -25.70 -6.80 -21.73
N LEU A 168 -24.45 -7.21 -21.62
CA LEU A 168 -23.44 -7.10 -22.68
C LEU A 168 -23.00 -8.47 -23.22
N GLU A 169 -23.80 -9.52 -23.07
CA GLU A 169 -23.46 -10.90 -23.48
C GLU A 169 -22.97 -10.99 -24.90
N LYS A 170 -23.59 -10.23 -25.80
CA LYS A 170 -23.22 -10.21 -27.23
C LYS A 170 -21.86 -9.59 -27.51
N GLN A 171 -21.32 -8.80 -26.56
CA GLN A 171 -20.02 -8.16 -26.65
C GLN A 171 -18.93 -8.95 -25.90
N ARG A 172 -19.28 -10.07 -25.26
CA ARG A 172 -18.30 -10.91 -24.57
C ARG A 172 -17.34 -11.52 -25.59
N PRO A 173 -16.02 -11.36 -25.40
CA PRO A 173 -15.05 -12.07 -26.24
C PRO A 173 -15.20 -13.59 -26.09
N VAL A 174 -15.08 -14.33 -27.19
CA VAL A 174 -15.16 -15.81 -27.19
C VAL A 174 -14.10 -16.43 -26.26
N ALA A 175 -12.91 -15.82 -26.17
CA ALA A 175 -11.86 -16.26 -25.27
C ALA A 175 -12.20 -16.17 -23.76
N LEU A 176 -13.30 -15.49 -23.41
CA LEU A 176 -13.82 -15.43 -22.03
C LEU A 176 -14.93 -16.45 -21.76
N ASP A 177 -15.13 -17.42 -22.62
CA ASP A 177 -16.02 -18.53 -22.31
C ASP A 177 -15.47 -19.30 -21.08
N PRO A 178 -16.34 -19.80 -20.21
CA PRO A 178 -15.90 -20.59 -19.06
C PRO A 178 -15.02 -21.76 -19.52
N LEU A 179 -13.92 -21.97 -18.82
CA LEU A 179 -13.10 -23.16 -19.02
C LEU A 179 -13.91 -24.40 -18.61
N PRO A 180 -13.70 -25.54 -19.28
CA PRO A 180 -14.30 -26.80 -18.86
C PRO A 180 -13.72 -27.23 -17.51
N ASP A 181 -14.46 -28.03 -16.78
CA ASP A 181 -13.94 -28.67 -15.59
C ASP A 181 -12.87 -29.70 -15.96
N PHE A 182 -11.70 -29.63 -15.35
CA PHE A 182 -10.63 -30.60 -15.51
C PHE A 182 -10.65 -31.58 -14.34
N SER A 183 -10.45 -32.86 -14.60
CA SER A 183 -10.55 -33.93 -13.60
C SER A 183 -9.53 -33.81 -12.46
N SER A 184 -8.44 -33.11 -12.67
CA SER A 184 -7.39 -32.83 -11.68
C SER A 184 -7.62 -31.53 -10.88
N ASP A 185 -8.67 -30.78 -11.19
CA ASP A 185 -8.91 -29.49 -10.55
C ASP A 185 -9.56 -29.67 -9.18
N HIS A 186 -9.05 -28.92 -8.22
CA HIS A 186 -9.62 -28.78 -6.88
C HIS A 186 -9.89 -27.31 -6.56
N LEU A 187 -10.60 -26.63 -7.50
CA LEU A 187 -10.83 -25.20 -7.40
C LEU A 187 -11.83 -24.88 -6.28
N ASP A 188 -11.45 -23.96 -5.41
CA ASP A 188 -12.36 -23.35 -4.45
C ASP A 188 -13.24 -22.32 -5.17
N LYS A 189 -14.53 -22.62 -5.30
CA LYS A 189 -15.51 -21.75 -5.97
C LYS A 189 -15.66 -20.39 -5.28
N THR A 190 -15.37 -20.29 -3.99
CA THR A 190 -15.42 -19.01 -3.25
C THR A 190 -14.23 -18.10 -3.57
N ARG A 191 -13.14 -18.68 -4.03
CA ARG A 191 -11.90 -18.00 -4.42
C ARG A 191 -11.63 -18.06 -5.93
N SER A 192 -12.69 -18.26 -6.72
CA SER A 192 -12.60 -18.35 -8.18
C SER A 192 -13.59 -17.38 -8.81
N ASN A 193 -13.29 -16.98 -10.04
CA ASN A 193 -14.12 -16.07 -10.83
C ASN A 193 -14.33 -14.69 -10.17
N GLY A 194 -15.33 -13.96 -10.61
CA GLY A 194 -15.73 -12.62 -10.22
C GLY A 194 -16.23 -11.86 -11.44
N ASP A 195 -16.99 -10.79 -11.23
CA ASP A 195 -17.49 -9.96 -12.34
C ASP A 195 -16.36 -9.03 -12.85
N LEU A 196 -15.60 -8.47 -11.94
CA LEU A 196 -14.47 -7.59 -12.20
C LEU A 196 -13.24 -8.07 -11.44
N TRP A 197 -12.06 -7.72 -11.90
CA TRP A 197 -10.85 -7.89 -11.12
C TRP A 197 -9.91 -6.69 -11.31
N VAL A 198 -9.06 -6.46 -10.33
CA VAL A 198 -8.04 -5.41 -10.33
C VAL A 198 -6.71 -6.05 -9.96
N GLN A 199 -5.70 -5.84 -10.79
CA GLN A 199 -4.33 -6.17 -10.48
C GLN A 199 -3.58 -4.88 -10.15
N ILE A 200 -2.86 -4.89 -9.05
CA ILE A 200 -2.05 -3.79 -8.57
C ILE A 200 -0.62 -4.28 -8.45
N GLY A 201 0.32 -3.55 -9.04
CA GLY A 201 1.75 -3.81 -8.90
C GLY A 201 2.48 -2.55 -8.47
N ALA A 202 3.46 -2.66 -7.57
CA ALA A 202 4.35 -1.56 -7.19
C ALA A 202 5.67 -2.09 -6.67
N ASN A 203 6.71 -1.24 -6.66
CA ASN A 203 7.98 -1.59 -6.05
C ASN A 203 8.00 -1.38 -4.54
N ASP A 204 7.06 -0.60 -4.01
CA ASP A 204 6.86 -0.39 -2.57
C ASP A 204 5.57 -1.05 -2.08
N ALA A 205 5.66 -1.74 -0.92
CA ALA A 205 4.54 -2.49 -0.36
C ALA A 205 3.43 -1.57 0.17
N LEU A 206 3.79 -0.41 0.72
CA LEU A 206 2.83 0.54 1.27
C LEU A 206 2.03 1.20 0.15
N VAL A 207 2.70 1.55 -0.97
CA VAL A 207 2.06 2.09 -2.18
C VAL A 207 1.06 1.08 -2.76
N ALA A 208 1.48 -0.19 -2.92
CA ALA A 208 0.59 -1.25 -3.41
C ALA A 208 -0.62 -1.46 -2.50
N PHE A 209 -0.40 -1.50 -1.18
CA PHE A 209 -1.47 -1.67 -0.19
C PHE A 209 -2.41 -0.46 -0.14
N HIS A 210 -1.88 0.75 -0.20
CA HIS A 210 -2.68 1.98 -0.24
C HIS A 210 -3.59 2.00 -1.47
N ALA A 211 -3.05 1.69 -2.65
CA ALA A 211 -3.84 1.60 -3.88
C ALA A 211 -4.95 0.53 -3.76
N LEU A 212 -4.65 -0.65 -3.20
CA LEU A 212 -5.63 -1.69 -2.94
C LEU A 212 -6.78 -1.18 -2.06
N ARG A 213 -6.46 -0.57 -0.92
CA ARG A 213 -7.47 -0.09 0.04
C ARG A 213 -8.32 1.02 -0.54
N THR A 214 -7.71 1.93 -1.30
CA THR A 214 -8.40 3.04 -1.96
C THR A 214 -9.39 2.53 -3.00
N LEU A 215 -8.99 1.61 -3.88
CA LEU A 215 -9.88 1.04 -4.89
C LEU A 215 -11.00 0.18 -4.28
N GLN A 216 -10.73 -0.52 -3.17
CA GLN A 216 -11.77 -1.23 -2.40
C GLN A 216 -12.78 -0.25 -1.79
N LYS A 217 -12.32 0.87 -1.22
CA LYS A 217 -13.19 1.95 -0.69
C LYS A 217 -14.04 2.55 -1.82
N ASP A 218 -13.43 2.80 -2.98
CA ASP A 218 -14.11 3.33 -4.16
C ASP A 218 -15.17 2.38 -4.73
N ALA A 219 -15.05 1.07 -4.52
CA ALA A 219 -16.09 0.13 -4.91
C ALA A 219 -17.43 0.46 -4.23
N GLY A 220 -17.38 0.94 -2.98
CA GLY A 220 -18.54 1.40 -2.22
C GLY A 220 -19.66 0.35 -2.19
N SER A 221 -20.89 0.79 -2.52
CA SER A 221 -22.06 -0.09 -2.64
C SER A 221 -22.21 -0.74 -4.03
N ALA A 222 -21.37 -0.38 -5.02
CA ALA A 222 -21.51 -0.86 -6.40
C ALA A 222 -20.94 -2.26 -6.60
N ALA A 223 -19.89 -2.62 -5.84
CA ALA A 223 -19.26 -3.94 -5.89
C ALA A 223 -18.68 -4.31 -4.54
N ARG A 224 -18.54 -5.60 -4.29
CA ARG A 224 -17.93 -6.17 -3.09
C ARG A 224 -16.76 -7.07 -3.46
N VAL A 225 -15.76 -7.11 -2.60
CA VAL A 225 -14.65 -8.05 -2.75
C VAL A 225 -15.19 -9.48 -2.65
N ARG A 226 -14.87 -10.28 -3.67
CA ARG A 226 -15.14 -11.71 -3.71
C ARG A 226 -13.98 -12.49 -3.10
N TRP A 227 -12.76 -12.24 -3.58
CA TRP A 227 -11.52 -12.78 -3.04
C TRP A 227 -10.37 -11.87 -3.38
N GLN A 228 -9.26 -12.02 -2.67
CA GLN A 228 -8.01 -11.33 -2.95
C GLN A 228 -6.81 -12.24 -2.71
N MET A 229 -5.71 -11.93 -3.40
CA MET A 229 -4.44 -12.63 -3.28
C MET A 229 -3.29 -11.62 -3.31
N ASN A 230 -2.29 -11.85 -2.48
CA ASN A 230 -1.05 -11.09 -2.49
C ASN A 230 0.03 -11.87 -3.22
N GLY A 231 0.92 -11.15 -3.90
CA GLY A 231 2.10 -11.71 -4.55
C GLY A 231 3.31 -10.83 -4.32
N PHE A 232 4.48 -11.41 -4.54
CA PHE A 232 5.74 -10.67 -4.50
C PHE A 232 6.76 -11.30 -5.44
N ASN A 233 7.66 -10.46 -5.92
CA ASN A 233 8.86 -10.84 -6.67
C ASN A 233 10.10 -10.30 -5.97
N ARG A 234 11.27 -10.60 -6.53
CA ARG A 234 12.50 -9.92 -6.12
C ARG A 234 12.37 -8.42 -6.37
N SER A 235 12.94 -7.65 -5.46
CA SER A 235 13.02 -6.19 -5.65
C SER A 235 13.86 -5.86 -6.88
N PRO A 236 13.56 -4.80 -7.63
CA PRO A 236 14.39 -4.32 -8.72
C PRO A 236 15.84 -4.14 -8.26
N GLY A 237 16.79 -4.59 -9.08
CA GLY A 237 18.23 -4.53 -8.76
C GLY A 237 18.73 -5.65 -7.85
N ALA A 238 17.88 -6.56 -7.35
CA ALA A 238 18.35 -7.77 -6.68
C ALA A 238 19.02 -8.71 -7.69
N THR A 239 20.24 -9.15 -7.38
CA THR A 239 20.95 -10.13 -8.21
C THR A 239 20.24 -11.47 -8.24
N ALA A 240 20.37 -12.16 -9.36
CA ALA A 240 19.82 -13.52 -9.54
C ALA A 240 20.56 -14.53 -8.66
#